data_542ebf622c4a70f67bc51d00079f109c
#
_entry.id   542ebf622c4a70f67bc51d00079f109c
#
_cell.length_a   1.000
_cell.length_b   1.000
_cell.length_c   1.000
_cell.angle_alpha   90.00
_cell.angle_beta   90.00
_cell.angle_gamma   90.00
#
_symmetry.space_group_name_H-M   'P 1'
#
loop_
_entity.id
_entity.type
_entity.pdbx_description
1 polymer ?
#
loop_
_entity_poly.entity_id
_entity_poly.type
_entity_poly.pdbx_seq_one_letter_code
_entity_poly.pdbx_strand_id
1 'polypeptide(L)'
;MSIKSLVAGFAGAMMLAAALPAQAVEITHDLGTTDVPDAPQRIVVLEYSFVDTLAAVGVSPVGIADDDTRESIIPAYTAVIGDDWTSVGTRKSPSLEIIASLQPDLIIADTSRHEAVYEALSEIAPTIVFDSLTGTYETAIEAAKTIAHAVGKDAEMDARLVEHSATMDAYKAEIGDVSGWSGQFIIDNGEGIFLHSPVSYNGSLLAWFGFKSNMPSPDGHTYEEAIVNTSLEQLSEINPQLILRGKYADPGLTDSWVGQPLYDNVDAVKNGHVYDVIAHEWSRLRGVLASEVSAANLVEIVKQLKQ
;
A
#
# COMPACT_ATOMS: atom_id res chain seq x y z
N MET A 1 75.69 -41.17 -19.19
CA MET A 1 74.21 -41.27 -19.19
C MET A 1 73.70 -40.01 -18.58
N SER A 2 73.14 -39.12 -19.36
CA SER A 2 72.69 -37.81 -18.91
C SER A 2 71.16 -37.76 -18.92
N ILE A 3 70.56 -37.52 -17.77
CA ILE A 3 69.13 -37.42 -17.60
C ILE A 3 68.78 -35.92 -17.72
N LYS A 4 68.07 -35.55 -18.78
CA LYS A 4 67.53 -34.20 -18.97
C LYS A 4 66.16 -34.11 -18.26
N SER A 5 66.05 -33.28 -17.24
CA SER A 5 64.83 -32.91 -16.57
C SER A 5 64.01 -31.96 -17.44
N LEU A 6 62.79 -32.33 -17.79
CA LEU A 6 61.81 -31.49 -18.49
C LEU A 6 60.97 -30.78 -17.44
N VAL A 7 61.11 -29.48 -17.34
CA VAL A 7 60.24 -28.62 -16.51
C VAL A 7 59.07 -28.13 -17.40
N ALA A 8 57.90 -28.67 -17.17
CA ALA A 8 56.66 -28.19 -17.80
C ALA A 8 56.13 -27.01 -17.00
N GLY A 9 56.20 -25.82 -17.58
CA GLY A 9 55.59 -24.59 -17.03
C GLY A 9 54.09 -24.61 -17.26
N PHE A 10 53.31 -24.63 -16.17
CA PHE A 10 51.88 -24.42 -16.20
C PHE A 10 51.60 -22.90 -16.25
N ALA A 11 51.27 -22.39 -17.41
CA ALA A 11 50.75 -21.00 -17.54
C ALA A 11 49.28 -21.01 -17.18
N GLY A 12 48.98 -20.61 -15.95
CA GLY A 12 47.59 -20.37 -15.50
C GLY A 12 47.04 -19.13 -16.20
N ALA A 13 46.13 -19.31 -17.15
CA ALA A 13 45.35 -18.23 -17.71
C ALA A 13 44.35 -17.73 -16.66
N MET A 14 44.65 -16.58 -16.05
CA MET A 14 43.74 -15.86 -15.18
C MET A 14 42.66 -15.21 -16.08
N MET A 15 41.47 -15.84 -16.18
CA MET A 15 40.32 -15.21 -16.82
C MET A 15 39.88 -14.04 -15.93
N LEU A 16 40.18 -12.83 -16.31
CA LEU A 16 39.50 -11.64 -15.82
C LEU A 16 38.06 -11.73 -16.33
N ALA A 17 37.14 -12.09 -15.46
CA ALA A 17 35.72 -11.86 -15.71
C ALA A 17 35.51 -10.34 -15.76
N ALA A 18 35.38 -9.78 -16.96
CA ALA A 18 34.92 -8.43 -17.13
C ALA A 18 33.48 -8.38 -16.56
N ALA A 19 33.31 -7.72 -15.42
CA ALA A 19 32.00 -7.33 -14.96
C ALA A 19 31.37 -6.44 -16.04
N LEU A 20 30.34 -6.92 -16.71
CA LEU A 20 29.52 -6.06 -17.57
C LEU A 20 28.98 -4.95 -16.66
N PRO A 21 28.96 -3.68 -17.11
CA PRO A 21 28.32 -2.63 -16.34
C PRO A 21 26.87 -3.07 -16.10
N ALA A 22 26.45 -3.06 -14.85
CA ALA A 22 25.04 -3.25 -14.52
C ALA A 22 24.27 -2.18 -15.30
N GLN A 23 23.35 -2.62 -16.14
CA GLN A 23 22.48 -1.71 -16.89
C GLN A 23 21.54 -1.09 -15.88
N ALA A 24 21.49 0.23 -15.79
CA ALA A 24 20.55 0.95 -14.96
C ALA A 24 19.25 1.18 -15.73
N VAL A 25 18.14 1.14 -15.03
CA VAL A 25 16.82 1.50 -15.54
C VAL A 25 16.46 2.87 -14.98
N GLU A 26 16.12 3.81 -15.85
CA GLU A 26 15.70 5.14 -15.45
C GLU A 26 14.23 5.10 -15.00
N ILE A 27 13.97 5.42 -13.74
CA ILE A 27 12.64 5.42 -13.13
C ILE A 27 12.21 6.84 -12.82
N THR A 28 11.13 7.29 -13.44
CA THR A 28 10.46 8.55 -13.09
C THR A 28 9.52 8.32 -11.89
N HIS A 29 9.60 9.18 -10.91
CA HIS A 29 8.83 9.14 -9.67
C HIS A 29 8.48 10.57 -9.21
N ASP A 30 7.73 10.74 -8.12
CA ASP A 30 7.15 12.03 -7.72
C ASP A 30 8.20 13.14 -7.46
N LEU A 31 9.41 12.80 -7.05
CA LEU A 31 10.47 13.77 -6.76
C LEU A 31 11.53 13.86 -7.86
N GLY A 32 11.32 13.25 -9.03
CA GLY A 32 12.24 13.33 -10.16
C GLY A 32 12.46 12.01 -10.88
N THR A 33 13.72 11.75 -11.23
CA THR A 33 14.13 10.55 -11.95
C THR A 33 15.36 9.95 -11.30
N THR A 34 15.37 8.63 -11.11
CA THR A 34 16.46 7.88 -10.46
C THR A 34 16.91 6.73 -11.35
N ASP A 35 18.21 6.58 -11.53
CA ASP A 35 18.83 5.41 -12.14
C ASP A 35 18.85 4.26 -11.13
N VAL A 36 18.05 3.21 -11.34
CA VAL A 36 17.97 2.03 -10.51
C VAL A 36 18.77 0.89 -11.14
N PRO A 37 19.58 0.13 -10.39
CA PRO A 37 20.26 -1.06 -10.93
C PRO A 37 19.28 -2.05 -11.53
N ASP A 38 19.62 -2.68 -12.64
CA ASP A 38 18.80 -3.74 -13.23
C ASP A 38 18.61 -4.89 -12.23
N ALA A 39 17.37 -5.23 -11.93
CA ALA A 39 16.97 -6.25 -10.98
C ALA A 39 17.63 -6.12 -9.58
N PRO A 40 17.29 -5.05 -8.81
CA PRO A 40 17.85 -4.85 -7.46
C PRO A 40 17.54 -6.04 -6.55
N GLN A 41 18.49 -6.39 -5.68
CA GLN A 41 18.40 -7.58 -4.83
C GLN A 41 18.23 -7.24 -3.34
N ARG A 42 18.57 -6.03 -2.93
CA ARG A 42 18.56 -5.58 -1.54
C ARG A 42 17.65 -4.37 -1.38
N ILE A 43 16.36 -4.65 -1.39
CA ILE A 43 15.33 -3.61 -1.42
C ILE A 43 14.90 -3.27 0.00
N VAL A 44 14.87 -1.98 0.34
CA VAL A 44 14.26 -1.47 1.57
C VAL A 44 12.97 -0.73 1.19
N VAL A 45 11.89 -1.01 1.94
CA VAL A 45 10.56 -0.48 1.67
C VAL A 45 10.04 0.29 2.87
N LEU A 46 9.61 1.52 2.65
CA LEU A 46 9.22 2.43 3.73
C LEU A 46 7.70 2.67 3.86
N GLU A 47 6.87 1.96 3.06
CA GLU A 47 5.41 2.04 3.15
C GLU A 47 4.76 0.70 2.79
N TYR A 48 3.65 0.36 3.44
CA TYR A 48 2.94 -0.92 3.27
C TYR A 48 2.41 -1.15 1.85
N SER A 49 2.00 -0.09 1.16
CA SER A 49 1.54 -0.17 -0.24
C SER A 49 2.61 -0.70 -1.18
N PHE A 50 3.87 -0.44 -0.87
CA PHE A 50 5.00 -0.90 -1.69
C PHE A 50 5.43 -2.32 -1.28
N VAL A 51 5.18 -2.72 -0.02
CA VAL A 51 5.26 -4.14 0.38
C VAL A 51 4.22 -4.97 -0.37
N ASP A 52 2.98 -4.46 -0.51
CA ASP A 52 1.92 -5.08 -1.34
C ASP A 52 2.42 -5.34 -2.76
N THR A 53 3.03 -4.33 -3.38
CA THR A 53 3.56 -4.44 -4.75
C THR A 53 4.64 -5.51 -4.85
N LEU A 54 5.61 -5.52 -3.93
CA LEU A 54 6.67 -6.53 -3.94
C LEU A 54 6.10 -7.95 -3.71
N ALA A 55 5.13 -8.08 -2.81
CA ALA A 55 4.42 -9.34 -2.60
C ALA A 55 3.65 -9.77 -3.86
N ALA A 56 3.02 -8.84 -4.57
CA ALA A 56 2.28 -9.14 -5.80
C ALA A 56 3.16 -9.73 -6.91
N VAL A 57 4.46 -9.40 -6.93
CA VAL A 57 5.42 -9.88 -7.94
C VAL A 57 6.47 -10.86 -7.41
N GLY A 58 6.31 -11.33 -6.16
CA GLY A 58 7.19 -12.37 -5.59
C GLY A 58 8.60 -11.89 -5.23
N VAL A 59 8.75 -10.64 -4.82
CA VAL A 59 10.03 -10.05 -4.40
C VAL A 59 10.06 -9.83 -2.90
N SER A 60 11.09 -10.33 -2.21
CA SER A 60 11.25 -10.18 -0.75
C SER A 60 12.19 -9.01 -0.43
N PRO A 61 11.74 -8.00 0.33
CA PRO A 61 12.61 -6.91 0.78
C PRO A 61 13.54 -7.37 1.90
N VAL A 62 14.71 -6.74 2.03
CA VAL A 62 15.64 -6.97 3.15
C VAL A 62 15.31 -6.11 4.38
N GLY A 63 14.55 -5.02 4.19
CA GLY A 63 14.10 -4.14 5.26
C GLY A 63 12.73 -3.55 5.00
N ILE A 64 11.91 -3.45 6.03
CA ILE A 64 10.56 -2.85 5.97
C ILE A 64 10.40 -1.88 7.14
N ALA A 65 9.83 -0.70 6.87
CA ALA A 65 9.29 0.17 7.90
C ALA A 65 7.92 -0.42 8.34
N ASP A 66 7.96 -1.31 9.33
CA ASP A 66 6.82 -2.09 9.80
C ASP A 66 6.11 -1.50 11.03
N ASP A 67 6.41 -0.22 11.34
CA ASP A 67 5.94 0.48 12.54
C ASP A 67 6.34 -0.23 13.85
N ASP A 68 7.49 -0.91 13.85
CA ASP A 68 8.01 -1.76 14.94
C ASP A 68 7.03 -2.87 15.36
N THR A 69 6.14 -3.28 14.44
CA THR A 69 5.08 -4.26 14.66
C THR A 69 5.00 -5.20 13.45
N ARG A 70 5.64 -6.37 13.54
CA ARG A 70 5.72 -7.33 12.40
C ARG A 70 4.35 -7.77 11.91
N GLU A 71 3.37 -7.86 12.79
CA GLU A 71 1.98 -8.21 12.49
C GLU A 71 1.28 -7.19 11.58
N SER A 72 1.86 -5.99 11.43
CA SER A 72 1.42 -5.01 10.44
C SER A 72 1.61 -5.49 8.99
N ILE A 73 2.52 -6.42 8.76
CA ILE A 73 2.71 -7.10 7.47
C ILE A 73 1.81 -8.33 7.46
N ILE A 74 0.65 -8.20 6.83
CA ILE A 74 -0.42 -9.18 6.88
C ILE A 74 -0.04 -10.54 6.27
N PRO A 75 -0.73 -11.64 6.66
CA PRO A 75 -0.46 -12.98 6.11
C PRO A 75 -0.50 -13.07 4.59
N ALA A 76 -1.33 -12.28 3.92
CA ALA A 76 -1.37 -12.24 2.46
C ALA A 76 -0.04 -11.79 1.84
N TYR A 77 0.73 -10.93 2.52
CA TYR A 77 2.06 -10.52 2.07
C TYR A 77 3.12 -11.52 2.51
N THR A 78 3.15 -11.88 3.80
CA THR A 78 4.19 -12.78 4.34
C THR A 78 4.18 -14.18 3.73
N ALA A 79 3.03 -14.64 3.24
CA ALA A 79 2.94 -15.90 2.47
C ALA A 79 3.80 -15.89 1.20
N VAL A 80 4.11 -14.73 0.66
CA VAL A 80 4.92 -14.55 -0.56
C VAL A 80 6.33 -14.09 -0.24
N ILE A 81 6.46 -13.00 0.53
CA ILE A 81 7.77 -12.39 0.81
C ILE A 81 8.55 -13.07 1.95
N GLY A 82 7.91 -14.00 2.67
CA GLY A 82 8.47 -14.57 3.90
C GLY A 82 8.36 -13.62 5.09
N ASP A 83 9.18 -13.87 6.12
CA ASP A 83 9.25 -13.10 7.37
C ASP A 83 10.69 -12.72 7.75
N ASP A 84 11.63 -12.82 6.82
CA ASP A 84 13.07 -12.62 7.04
C ASP A 84 13.54 -11.19 6.66
N TRP A 85 12.75 -10.18 6.97
CA TRP A 85 13.18 -8.77 6.84
C TRP A 85 13.65 -8.20 8.18
N THR A 86 14.45 -7.13 8.10
CA THR A 86 14.80 -6.30 9.25
C THR A 86 13.81 -5.14 9.38
N SER A 87 13.25 -4.91 10.59
CA SER A 87 12.52 -3.67 10.84
C SER A 87 13.46 -2.48 10.72
N VAL A 88 13.08 -1.49 9.92
CA VAL A 88 13.81 -0.22 9.81
C VAL A 88 13.11 0.91 10.58
N GLY A 89 12.23 0.55 11.51
CA GLY A 89 11.48 1.48 12.35
C GLY A 89 10.11 1.81 11.80
N THR A 90 9.60 2.98 12.15
CA THR A 90 8.25 3.38 11.75
C THR A 90 8.23 4.02 10.37
N ARG A 91 7.12 3.88 9.64
CA ARG A 91 6.90 4.55 8.35
C ARG A 91 7.01 6.06 8.45
N LYS A 92 6.67 6.66 9.60
CA LYS A 92 6.79 8.11 9.84
C LYS A 92 8.23 8.55 10.11
N SER A 93 9.03 7.68 10.70
CA SER A 93 10.40 7.99 11.13
C SER A 93 11.27 6.73 10.97
N PRO A 94 11.65 6.36 9.74
CA PRO A 94 12.54 5.23 9.51
C PRO A 94 13.95 5.53 9.99
N SER A 95 14.67 4.52 10.46
CA SER A 95 16.06 4.65 10.92
C SER A 95 17.03 4.60 9.75
N LEU A 96 17.59 5.75 9.37
CA LEU A 96 18.59 5.84 8.31
C LEU A 96 19.84 4.99 8.63
N GLU A 97 20.19 4.84 9.90
CA GLU A 97 21.33 4.01 10.35
C GLU A 97 21.08 2.53 10.05
N ILE A 98 19.88 2.02 10.40
CA ILE A 98 19.51 0.63 10.12
C ILE A 98 19.45 0.42 8.59
N ILE A 99 18.81 1.34 7.86
CA ILE A 99 18.72 1.28 6.38
C ILE A 99 20.13 1.18 5.80
N ALA A 100 21.05 2.08 6.17
CA ALA A 100 22.43 2.07 5.67
C ALA A 100 23.17 0.75 6.02
N SER A 101 22.95 0.20 7.21
CA SER A 101 23.56 -1.08 7.62
C SER A 101 23.12 -2.26 6.78
N LEU A 102 21.94 -2.21 6.19
CA LEU A 102 21.41 -3.21 5.28
C LEU A 102 22.04 -3.15 3.89
N GLN A 103 22.80 -2.10 3.56
CA GLN A 103 23.44 -1.90 2.26
C GLN A 103 22.45 -2.13 1.10
N PRO A 104 21.33 -1.39 1.05
CA PRO A 104 20.34 -1.57 0.00
C PRO A 104 20.91 -1.15 -1.37
N ASP A 105 20.36 -1.71 -2.43
CA ASP A 105 20.57 -1.29 -3.80
C ASP A 105 19.35 -0.57 -4.40
N LEU A 106 18.23 -0.56 -3.65
CA LEU A 106 17.04 0.23 -3.92
C LEU A 106 16.31 0.56 -2.61
N ILE A 107 15.85 1.80 -2.49
CA ILE A 107 14.92 2.24 -1.44
C ILE A 107 13.62 2.69 -2.13
N ILE A 108 12.47 2.20 -1.62
CA ILE A 108 11.14 2.61 -2.08
C ILE A 108 10.44 3.35 -0.96
N ALA A 109 10.15 4.62 -1.18
CA ALA A 109 9.70 5.56 -0.16
C ALA A 109 8.38 6.23 -0.54
N ASP A 110 7.68 6.80 0.44
CA ASP A 110 6.43 7.54 0.26
C ASP A 110 6.70 9.04 0.17
N THR A 111 6.09 9.72 -0.79
CA THR A 111 6.29 11.15 -1.03
C THR A 111 5.90 11.98 0.19
N SER A 112 4.69 11.79 0.68
CA SER A 112 4.14 12.61 1.79
C SER A 112 4.91 12.45 3.10
N ARG A 113 5.54 11.28 3.33
CA ARG A 113 6.26 10.98 4.58
C ARG A 113 7.74 11.27 4.50
N HIS A 114 8.35 11.08 3.32
CA HIS A 114 9.81 10.97 3.19
C HIS A 114 10.45 12.06 2.33
N GLU A 115 9.66 13.01 1.76
CA GLU A 115 10.21 14.14 1.01
C GLU A 115 11.31 14.88 1.78
N ALA A 116 11.07 15.15 3.08
CA ALA A 116 12.03 15.86 3.93
C ALA A 116 13.37 15.11 4.18
N VAL A 117 13.39 13.79 3.99
CA VAL A 117 14.57 12.93 4.18
C VAL A 117 15.04 12.28 2.87
N TYR A 118 14.45 12.65 1.73
CA TYR A 118 14.73 12.07 0.43
C TYR A 118 16.22 12.16 0.03
N GLU A 119 16.85 13.32 0.26
CA GLU A 119 18.27 13.51 -0.04
C GLU A 119 19.13 12.53 0.79
N ALA A 120 18.83 12.40 2.09
CA ALA A 120 19.59 11.50 2.97
C ALA A 120 19.37 10.02 2.62
N LEU A 121 18.19 9.63 2.17
CA LEU A 121 17.91 8.29 1.64
C LEU A 121 18.70 8.05 0.34
N SER A 122 18.73 9.04 -0.56
CA SER A 122 19.46 8.98 -1.84
C SER A 122 20.97 8.92 -1.69
N GLU A 123 21.52 9.42 -0.57
CA GLU A 123 22.93 9.24 -0.21
C GLU A 123 23.26 7.79 0.21
N ILE A 124 22.25 7.02 0.67
CA ILE A 124 22.42 5.61 1.06
C ILE A 124 22.33 4.70 -0.17
N ALA A 125 21.28 4.87 -0.99
CA ALA A 125 21.05 4.06 -2.19
C ALA A 125 20.11 4.79 -3.17
N PRO A 126 20.03 4.37 -4.44
CA PRO A 126 18.99 4.81 -5.37
C PRO A 126 17.62 4.74 -4.69
N THR A 127 16.90 5.88 -4.67
CA THR A 127 15.62 6.02 -3.98
C THR A 127 14.54 6.48 -4.95
N ILE A 128 13.45 5.73 -5.04
CA ILE A 128 12.24 6.07 -5.79
C ILE A 128 11.10 6.38 -4.83
N VAL A 129 10.25 7.34 -5.19
CA VAL A 129 9.25 7.90 -4.27
C VAL A 129 7.90 7.99 -4.97
N PHE A 130 6.85 7.46 -4.33
CA PHE A 130 5.48 7.52 -4.84
C PHE A 130 4.53 7.93 -3.72
N ASP A 131 3.45 8.61 -4.08
CA ASP A 131 2.40 8.94 -3.12
C ASP A 131 1.51 7.72 -2.85
N SER A 132 1.56 7.24 -1.62
CA SER A 132 0.67 6.20 -1.12
C SER A 132 -0.46 6.76 -0.27
N LEU A 133 -0.25 7.90 0.37
CA LEU A 133 -1.13 8.37 1.45
C LEU A 133 -2.37 9.07 0.92
N THR A 134 -2.24 9.86 -0.16
CA THR A 134 -3.31 10.67 -0.73
C THR A 134 -3.83 10.14 -2.07
N GLY A 135 -3.21 9.07 -2.60
CA GLY A 135 -3.57 8.47 -3.87
C GLY A 135 -4.91 7.72 -3.85
N THR A 136 -5.45 7.49 -5.05
CA THR A 136 -6.64 6.68 -5.30
C THR A 136 -6.29 5.20 -5.49
N TYR A 137 -7.30 4.34 -5.62
CA TYR A 137 -7.10 2.95 -6.03
C TYR A 137 -6.36 2.84 -7.38
N GLU A 138 -6.72 3.68 -8.36
CA GLU A 138 -6.07 3.68 -9.67
C GLU A 138 -4.60 4.09 -9.60
N THR A 139 -4.29 5.17 -8.88
CA THR A 139 -2.90 5.64 -8.73
C THR A 139 -2.04 4.65 -7.96
N ALA A 140 -2.61 3.90 -7.01
CA ALA A 140 -1.90 2.81 -6.33
C ALA A 140 -1.51 1.68 -7.29
N ILE A 141 -2.39 1.33 -8.25
CA ILE A 141 -2.08 0.33 -9.29
C ILE A 141 -1.00 0.84 -10.26
N GLU A 142 -1.05 2.13 -10.63
CA GLU A 142 0.00 2.71 -11.49
C GLU A 142 1.36 2.76 -10.79
N ALA A 143 1.40 3.13 -9.50
CA ALA A 143 2.63 3.06 -8.71
C ALA A 143 3.17 1.63 -8.64
N ALA A 144 2.28 0.63 -8.46
CA ALA A 144 2.66 -0.78 -8.43
C ALA A 144 3.32 -1.23 -9.74
N LYS A 145 2.83 -0.80 -10.91
CA LYS A 145 3.46 -1.08 -12.21
C LYS A 145 4.86 -0.48 -12.29
N THR A 146 5.01 0.79 -11.90
CA THR A 146 6.30 1.47 -11.94
C THR A 146 7.32 0.83 -11.00
N ILE A 147 6.89 0.44 -9.78
CA ILE A 147 7.75 -0.27 -8.82
C ILE A 147 8.12 -1.65 -9.37
N ALA A 148 7.19 -2.39 -9.97
CA ALA A 148 7.50 -3.67 -10.59
C ALA A 148 8.52 -3.54 -11.72
N HIS A 149 8.41 -2.48 -12.55
CA HIS A 149 9.41 -2.13 -13.56
C HIS A 149 10.78 -1.87 -12.94
N ALA A 150 10.83 -1.09 -11.86
CA ALA A 150 12.07 -0.78 -11.14
C ALA A 150 12.77 -2.03 -10.56
N VAL A 151 12.02 -3.08 -10.25
CA VAL A 151 12.57 -4.35 -9.72
C VAL A 151 12.67 -5.46 -10.78
N GLY A 152 12.51 -5.12 -12.08
CA GLY A 152 12.64 -6.05 -13.21
C GLY A 152 11.55 -7.12 -13.26
N LYS A 153 10.31 -6.78 -12.85
CA LYS A 153 9.16 -7.68 -12.72
C LYS A 153 7.95 -7.28 -13.56
N ASP A 154 8.17 -6.69 -14.73
CA ASP A 154 7.09 -6.27 -15.64
C ASP A 154 6.16 -7.42 -16.01
N ALA A 155 6.72 -8.54 -16.42
CA ALA A 155 5.92 -9.69 -16.89
C ALA A 155 5.10 -10.33 -15.75
N GLU A 156 5.67 -10.42 -14.54
CA GLU A 156 4.97 -10.92 -13.35
C GLU A 156 3.84 -9.97 -12.96
N MET A 157 4.07 -8.64 -13.01
CA MET A 157 3.05 -7.64 -12.70
C MET A 157 1.94 -7.66 -13.75
N ASP A 158 2.25 -7.72 -15.04
CA ASP A 158 1.25 -7.81 -16.10
C ASP A 158 0.35 -9.03 -15.90
N ALA A 159 0.94 -10.21 -15.63
CA ALA A 159 0.19 -11.43 -15.35
C ALA A 159 -0.68 -11.27 -14.09
N ARG A 160 -0.10 -10.71 -13.02
CA ARG A 160 -0.80 -10.50 -11.74
C ARG A 160 -1.99 -9.53 -11.89
N LEU A 161 -1.85 -8.48 -12.68
CA LEU A 161 -2.93 -7.53 -12.92
C LEU A 161 -4.07 -8.12 -13.75
N VAL A 162 -3.80 -9.06 -14.65
CA VAL A 162 -4.86 -9.84 -15.33
C VAL A 162 -5.65 -10.67 -14.33
N GLU A 163 -4.99 -11.37 -13.42
CA GLU A 163 -5.63 -12.13 -12.34
C GLU A 163 -6.39 -11.22 -11.39
N HIS A 164 -5.79 -10.09 -11.03
CA HIS A 164 -6.39 -9.07 -10.18
C HIS A 164 -7.70 -8.55 -10.78
N SER A 165 -7.68 -8.14 -12.05
CA SER A 165 -8.88 -7.67 -12.74
C SER A 165 -9.98 -8.72 -12.72
N ALA A 166 -9.66 -9.98 -13.03
CA ALA A 166 -10.65 -11.06 -13.00
C ALA A 166 -11.23 -11.29 -11.59
N THR A 167 -10.38 -11.22 -10.55
CA THR A 167 -10.79 -11.36 -9.15
C THR A 167 -11.71 -10.22 -8.72
N MET A 168 -11.32 -8.98 -9.02
CA MET A 168 -12.11 -7.80 -8.66
C MET A 168 -13.45 -7.76 -9.41
N ASP A 169 -13.46 -8.13 -10.70
CA ASP A 169 -14.69 -8.26 -11.50
C ASP A 169 -15.63 -9.34 -10.94
N ALA A 170 -15.08 -10.47 -10.46
CA ALA A 170 -15.87 -11.50 -9.79
C ALA A 170 -16.50 -10.97 -8.49
N TYR A 171 -15.75 -10.27 -7.65
CA TYR A 171 -16.30 -9.63 -6.45
C TYR A 171 -17.36 -8.57 -6.79
N LYS A 172 -17.13 -7.77 -7.82
CA LYS A 172 -18.10 -6.78 -8.29
C LYS A 172 -19.40 -7.44 -8.76
N ALA A 173 -19.32 -8.56 -9.48
CA ALA A 173 -20.47 -9.33 -9.90
C ALA A 173 -21.23 -9.93 -8.72
N GLU A 174 -20.53 -10.40 -7.67
CA GLU A 174 -21.13 -10.93 -6.44
C GLU A 174 -21.78 -9.83 -5.61
N ILE A 175 -21.15 -8.65 -5.50
CA ILE A 175 -21.73 -7.45 -4.90
C ILE A 175 -23.01 -7.03 -5.65
N GLY A 176 -22.99 -7.10 -6.98
CA GLY A 176 -24.11 -6.72 -7.84
C GLY A 176 -24.38 -5.22 -7.85
N ASP A 177 -25.59 -4.82 -8.26
CA ASP A 177 -25.92 -3.39 -8.31
C ASP A 177 -26.06 -2.76 -6.92
N VAL A 178 -25.21 -1.80 -6.65
CA VAL A 178 -25.18 -0.96 -5.43
C VAL A 178 -25.25 0.54 -5.78
N SER A 179 -25.57 0.89 -7.01
CA SER A 179 -25.63 2.28 -7.50
C SER A 179 -26.70 3.14 -6.81
N GLY A 180 -27.64 2.51 -6.09
CA GLY A 180 -28.62 3.16 -5.22
C GLY A 180 -28.09 3.49 -3.82
N TRP A 181 -26.90 3.01 -3.45
CA TRP A 181 -26.35 3.11 -2.10
C TRP A 181 -25.23 4.15 -2.02
N SER A 182 -25.28 4.96 -0.97
CA SER A 182 -24.12 5.78 -0.56
C SER A 182 -23.32 5.04 0.51
N GLY A 183 -22.04 4.75 0.20
CA GLY A 183 -21.09 4.09 1.11
C GLY A 183 -20.03 5.06 1.62
N GLN A 184 -19.68 4.94 2.90
CA GLN A 184 -18.66 5.76 3.54
C GLN A 184 -17.74 4.89 4.39
N PHE A 185 -16.44 4.93 4.11
CA PHE A 185 -15.43 4.39 5.02
C PHE A 185 -15.01 5.47 6.00
N ILE A 186 -14.97 5.10 7.28
CA ILE A 186 -14.56 5.98 8.37
C ILE A 186 -13.51 5.32 9.25
N ILE A 187 -12.59 6.12 9.81
CA ILE A 187 -11.70 5.72 10.90
C ILE A 187 -12.17 6.38 12.18
N ASP A 188 -12.32 5.56 13.21
CA ASP A 188 -12.57 5.95 14.58
C ASP A 188 -11.34 5.63 15.43
N ASN A 189 -10.54 6.63 15.80
CA ASN A 189 -9.35 6.43 16.61
C ASN A 189 -9.55 6.70 18.11
N GLY A 190 -10.81 6.89 18.52
CA GLY A 190 -11.20 7.20 19.89
C GLY A 190 -11.16 8.69 20.24
N GLU A 191 -10.39 9.50 19.53
CA GLU A 191 -10.26 10.95 19.73
C GLU A 191 -10.89 11.75 18.59
N GLY A 192 -10.98 11.17 17.39
CA GLY A 192 -11.54 11.79 16.19
C GLY A 192 -12.10 10.77 15.22
N ILE A 193 -12.96 11.27 14.34
CA ILE A 193 -13.53 10.51 13.23
C ILE A 193 -13.00 11.09 11.93
N PHE A 194 -12.50 10.22 11.08
CA PHE A 194 -11.89 10.58 9.80
C PHE A 194 -12.63 9.87 8.66
N LEU A 195 -13.23 10.66 7.79
CA LEU A 195 -13.92 10.16 6.60
C LEU A 195 -12.95 10.11 5.43
N HIS A 196 -13.00 9.00 4.71
CA HIS A 196 -12.29 8.86 3.44
C HIS A 196 -13.15 9.46 2.32
N SER A 197 -12.69 10.56 1.72
CA SER A 197 -13.39 11.27 0.65
C SER A 197 -13.34 10.50 -0.67
N PRO A 198 -14.10 10.90 -1.71
CA PRO A 198 -14.08 10.25 -3.03
C PRO A 198 -12.71 10.18 -3.70
N VAL A 199 -11.79 11.11 -3.36
CA VAL A 199 -10.42 11.16 -3.92
C VAL A 199 -9.41 10.34 -3.10
N SER A 200 -9.83 9.74 -1.99
CA SER A 200 -8.99 8.80 -1.22
C SER A 200 -8.98 7.41 -1.86
N TYR A 201 -8.03 6.57 -1.43
CA TYR A 201 -7.97 5.17 -1.85
C TYR A 201 -9.29 4.42 -1.60
N ASN A 202 -9.83 4.44 -0.38
CA ASN A 202 -11.05 3.72 -0.05
C ASN A 202 -12.30 4.35 -0.68
N GLY A 203 -12.36 5.68 -0.79
CA GLY A 203 -13.46 6.34 -1.46
C GLY A 203 -13.53 5.97 -2.94
N SER A 204 -12.40 5.99 -3.64
CA SER A 204 -12.30 5.58 -5.04
C SER A 204 -12.53 4.08 -5.24
N LEU A 205 -12.09 3.22 -4.31
CA LEU A 205 -12.36 1.80 -4.34
C LEU A 205 -13.86 1.49 -4.19
N LEU A 206 -14.56 2.16 -3.26
CA LEU A 206 -16.02 2.04 -3.13
C LEU A 206 -16.74 2.53 -4.40
N ALA A 207 -16.28 3.63 -4.99
CA ALA A 207 -16.80 4.14 -6.26
C ALA A 207 -16.58 3.14 -7.41
N TRP A 208 -15.45 2.46 -7.45
CA TRP A 208 -15.15 1.41 -8.44
C TRP A 208 -16.17 0.25 -8.34
N PHE A 209 -16.59 -0.11 -7.13
CA PHE A 209 -17.66 -1.10 -6.91
C PHE A 209 -19.07 -0.56 -7.25
N GLY A 210 -19.24 0.74 -7.42
CA GLY A 210 -20.51 1.37 -7.81
C GLY A 210 -21.24 2.09 -6.69
N PHE A 211 -20.69 2.17 -5.47
CA PHE A 211 -21.25 3.00 -4.41
C PHE A 211 -21.12 4.47 -4.73
N LYS A 212 -22.10 5.26 -4.32
CA LYS A 212 -22.02 6.72 -4.35
C LYS A 212 -21.33 7.24 -3.09
N SER A 213 -20.74 8.42 -3.17
CA SER A 213 -20.39 9.20 -1.99
C SER A 213 -21.36 10.37 -1.85
N ASN A 214 -21.81 10.66 -0.63
CA ASN A 214 -22.55 11.88 -0.32
C ASN A 214 -21.60 13.04 0.07
N MET A 215 -20.30 12.75 0.21
CA MET A 215 -19.29 13.82 0.37
C MET A 215 -19.07 14.53 -0.95
N PRO A 216 -18.79 15.85 -0.92
CA PRO A 216 -18.30 16.56 -2.10
C PRO A 216 -16.97 15.93 -2.56
N SER A 217 -16.75 15.87 -3.86
CA SER A 217 -15.44 15.50 -4.41
C SER A 217 -14.59 16.78 -4.43
N PRO A 218 -13.46 16.83 -3.69
CA PRO A 218 -12.56 17.96 -3.76
C PRO A 218 -11.84 18.00 -5.12
N ASP A 219 -11.34 19.18 -5.48
CA ASP A 219 -10.59 19.38 -6.73
C ASP A 219 -9.12 18.96 -6.60
N GLY A 220 -8.62 18.81 -5.36
CA GLY A 220 -7.24 18.47 -5.05
C GLY A 220 -7.07 17.04 -4.50
N HIS A 221 -5.81 16.72 -4.18
CA HIS A 221 -5.39 15.43 -3.63
C HIS A 221 -4.48 15.62 -2.40
N THR A 222 -4.72 16.66 -1.59
CA THR A 222 -4.01 16.82 -0.32
C THR A 222 -4.50 15.80 0.71
N TYR A 223 -3.71 15.59 1.75
CA TYR A 223 -4.10 14.68 2.83
C TYR A 223 -5.43 15.07 3.48
N GLU A 224 -5.62 16.36 3.74
CA GLU A 224 -6.84 16.92 4.36
C GLU A 224 -8.07 16.80 3.45
N GLU A 225 -7.88 16.79 2.13
CA GLU A 225 -8.95 16.56 1.16
C GLU A 225 -9.28 15.08 1.01
N ALA A 226 -8.28 14.21 1.09
CA ALA A 226 -8.47 12.75 1.03
C ALA A 226 -9.04 12.18 2.34
N ILE A 227 -8.56 12.66 3.50
CA ILE A 227 -8.87 12.15 4.84
C ILE A 227 -9.41 13.31 5.69
N VAL A 228 -10.73 13.42 5.77
CA VAL A 228 -11.42 14.57 6.37
C VAL A 228 -11.74 14.27 7.84
N ASN A 229 -11.14 15.06 8.77
CA ASN A 229 -11.57 15.01 10.17
C ASN A 229 -12.99 15.59 10.28
N THR A 230 -13.90 14.89 10.91
CA THR A 230 -15.32 15.21 10.90
C THR A 230 -15.93 15.26 12.30
N SER A 231 -16.96 16.08 12.45
CA SER A 231 -17.83 16.11 13.62
C SER A 231 -19.07 15.24 13.40
N LEU A 232 -19.84 15.03 14.48
CA LEU A 232 -21.13 14.36 14.42
C LEU A 232 -22.12 15.12 13.51
N GLU A 233 -22.12 16.47 13.55
CA GLU A 233 -22.97 17.30 12.72
C GLU A 233 -22.65 17.07 11.23
N GLN A 234 -21.39 17.09 10.86
CA GLN A 234 -20.96 16.85 9.49
C GLN A 234 -21.28 15.44 9.01
N LEU A 235 -21.09 14.42 9.86
CA LEU A 235 -21.49 13.05 9.53
C LEU A 235 -23.01 12.95 9.30
N SER A 236 -23.79 13.63 10.14
CA SER A 236 -25.26 13.69 10.00
C SER A 236 -25.70 14.40 8.71
N GLU A 237 -24.99 15.44 8.28
CA GLU A 237 -25.25 16.14 7.00
C GLU A 237 -24.91 15.27 5.79
N ILE A 238 -23.80 14.56 5.82
CA ILE A 238 -23.37 13.61 4.77
C ILE A 238 -24.39 12.45 4.68
N ASN A 239 -24.87 12.00 5.80
CA ASN A 239 -25.93 10.98 5.93
C ASN A 239 -25.74 9.77 5.02
N PRO A 240 -24.66 8.98 5.15
CA PRO A 240 -24.43 7.79 4.32
C PRO A 240 -25.42 6.68 4.68
N GLN A 241 -25.76 5.83 3.69
CA GLN A 241 -26.63 4.67 3.87
C GLN A 241 -25.88 3.42 4.35
N LEU A 242 -24.55 3.37 4.12
CA LEU A 242 -23.63 2.33 4.57
C LEU A 242 -22.41 3.01 5.20
N ILE A 243 -22.03 2.58 6.39
CA ILE A 243 -20.77 2.94 7.04
C ILE A 243 -19.93 1.67 7.22
N LEU A 244 -18.71 1.71 6.66
CA LEU A 244 -17.63 0.80 6.98
C LEU A 244 -16.73 1.49 8.00
N ARG A 245 -16.65 0.93 9.22
CA ARG A 245 -15.97 1.59 10.34
C ARG A 245 -14.73 0.83 10.78
N GLY A 246 -13.55 1.42 10.58
CA GLY A 246 -12.30 0.94 11.14
C GLY A 246 -12.05 1.56 12.51
N LYS A 247 -12.06 0.76 13.57
CA LYS A 247 -11.81 1.21 14.95
C LYS A 247 -10.37 0.95 15.35
N TYR A 248 -9.67 1.97 15.85
CA TYR A 248 -8.36 1.88 16.51
C TYR A 248 -8.45 2.00 18.03
N ALA A 249 -9.62 2.31 18.57
CA ALA A 249 -9.91 2.35 20.01
C ALA A 249 -11.20 1.60 20.31
N ASP A 250 -11.27 0.98 21.49
CA ASP A 250 -12.45 0.32 22.00
C ASP A 250 -12.67 0.68 23.48
N PRO A 251 -13.69 1.48 23.85
CA PRO A 251 -14.70 2.01 22.94
C PRO A 251 -14.15 3.08 22.00
N GLY A 252 -14.75 3.19 20.81
CA GLY A 252 -14.46 4.28 19.87
C GLY A 252 -15.25 5.55 20.21
N LEU A 253 -14.93 6.66 19.54
CA LEU A 253 -15.65 7.92 19.71
C LEU A 253 -17.12 7.82 19.27
N THR A 254 -17.38 7.11 18.17
CA THR A 254 -18.74 6.87 17.65
C THR A 254 -19.61 6.11 18.64
N ASP A 255 -19.03 5.29 19.52
CA ASP A 255 -19.78 4.57 20.54
C ASP A 255 -20.37 5.55 21.58
N SER A 256 -19.71 6.70 21.81
CA SER A 256 -20.23 7.77 22.68
C SER A 256 -21.36 8.59 22.06
N TRP A 257 -21.58 8.44 20.73
CA TRP A 257 -22.65 9.13 20.01
C TRP A 257 -23.96 8.36 20.00
N VAL A 258 -23.93 7.08 20.37
CA VAL A 258 -25.15 6.23 20.47
C VAL A 258 -26.13 6.85 21.47
N GLY A 259 -27.40 7.01 21.05
CA GLY A 259 -28.44 7.69 21.81
C GLY A 259 -28.53 9.20 21.58
N GLN A 260 -27.61 9.79 20.81
CA GLN A 260 -27.73 11.17 20.39
C GLN A 260 -28.58 11.27 19.12
N PRO A 261 -29.61 12.13 19.07
CA PRO A 261 -30.52 12.16 17.92
C PRO A 261 -29.86 12.42 16.57
N LEU A 262 -28.75 13.17 16.52
CA LEU A 262 -28.02 13.41 15.28
C LEU A 262 -27.39 12.13 14.76
N TYR A 263 -26.80 11.31 15.63
CA TYR A 263 -26.21 10.03 15.24
C TYR A 263 -27.26 8.98 14.90
N ASP A 264 -28.26 8.83 15.77
CA ASP A 264 -29.31 7.81 15.62
C ASP A 264 -30.17 8.03 14.36
N ASN A 265 -30.20 9.23 13.81
CA ASN A 265 -30.89 9.56 12.56
C ASN A 265 -30.03 9.45 11.29
N VAL A 266 -28.72 9.20 11.40
CA VAL A 266 -27.90 8.84 10.23
C VAL A 266 -28.45 7.57 9.60
N ASP A 267 -28.73 7.56 8.31
CA ASP A 267 -29.41 6.45 7.63
C ASP A 267 -28.74 5.10 7.86
N ALA A 268 -27.40 5.06 7.83
CA ALA A 268 -26.66 3.84 8.15
C ALA A 268 -26.89 3.36 9.59
N VAL A 269 -26.90 4.27 10.57
CA VAL A 269 -27.09 3.93 11.98
C VAL A 269 -28.53 3.48 12.23
N LYS A 270 -29.50 4.24 11.74
CA LYS A 270 -30.92 3.99 11.86
C LYS A 270 -31.34 2.63 11.30
N ASN A 271 -30.71 2.20 10.22
CA ASN A 271 -31.03 0.95 9.54
C ASN A 271 -30.10 -0.21 9.92
N GLY A 272 -29.13 -0.01 10.83
CA GLY A 272 -28.21 -1.06 11.26
C GLY A 272 -27.12 -1.39 10.21
N HIS A 273 -26.82 -0.48 9.32
CA HIS A 273 -25.84 -0.64 8.23
C HIS A 273 -24.48 -0.02 8.59
N VAL A 274 -24.07 -0.13 9.84
CA VAL A 274 -22.72 0.19 10.32
C VAL A 274 -21.99 -1.13 10.56
N TYR A 275 -20.95 -1.37 9.78
CA TYR A 275 -20.15 -2.60 9.85
C TYR A 275 -18.73 -2.27 10.27
N ASP A 276 -18.27 -2.91 11.34
CA ASP A 276 -16.89 -2.82 11.76
C ASP A 276 -16.00 -3.65 10.82
N VAL A 277 -14.91 -3.04 10.38
CA VAL A 277 -13.88 -3.66 9.53
C VAL A 277 -12.52 -3.59 10.22
N ILE A 278 -11.57 -4.41 9.79
CA ILE A 278 -10.21 -4.37 10.33
C ILE A 278 -9.56 -3.04 9.94
N ALA A 279 -9.46 -2.13 10.91
CA ALA A 279 -8.98 -0.76 10.69
C ALA A 279 -7.64 -0.72 9.95
N HIS A 280 -6.69 -1.57 10.33
CA HIS A 280 -5.37 -1.66 9.72
C HIS A 280 -5.45 -2.01 8.21
N GLU A 281 -6.21 -3.05 7.86
CA GLU A 281 -6.34 -3.51 6.48
C GLU A 281 -6.97 -2.45 5.58
N TRP A 282 -8.04 -1.80 6.06
CA TRP A 282 -8.76 -0.82 5.27
C TRP A 282 -8.06 0.54 5.20
N SER A 283 -7.41 1.00 6.27
CA SER A 283 -6.87 2.37 6.29
C SER A 283 -5.40 2.48 5.93
N ARG A 284 -4.61 1.41 6.12
CA ARG A 284 -3.16 1.47 5.96
C ARG A 284 -2.62 0.64 4.81
N LEU A 285 -3.36 -0.38 4.37
CA LEU A 285 -2.95 -1.21 3.24
C LEU A 285 -3.58 -0.68 1.96
N ARG A 286 -2.79 -0.62 0.89
CA ARG A 286 -3.19 -0.18 -0.45
C ARG A 286 -2.42 -0.96 -1.47
N GLY A 287 -3.03 -1.22 -2.63
CA GLY A 287 -2.36 -1.92 -3.72
C GLY A 287 -3.20 -3.08 -4.27
N VAL A 288 -2.54 -4.03 -4.89
CA VAL A 288 -3.16 -5.15 -5.62
C VAL A 288 -3.79 -6.14 -4.65
N LEU A 289 -3.00 -6.66 -3.69
CA LEU A 289 -3.47 -7.64 -2.71
C LEU A 289 -4.41 -7.00 -1.68
N ALA A 290 -4.09 -5.79 -1.24
CA ALA A 290 -4.91 -5.05 -0.27
C ALA A 290 -6.32 -4.79 -0.78
N SER A 291 -6.49 -4.39 -2.05
CA SER A 291 -7.83 -4.18 -2.61
C SER A 291 -8.63 -5.47 -2.73
N GLU A 292 -7.99 -6.61 -3.01
CA GLU A 292 -8.65 -7.91 -3.02
C GLU A 292 -9.13 -8.32 -1.61
N VAL A 293 -8.31 -8.07 -0.58
CA VAL A 293 -8.69 -8.31 0.82
C VAL A 293 -9.89 -7.44 1.20
N SER A 294 -9.85 -6.15 0.88
CA SER A 294 -10.96 -5.23 1.14
C SER A 294 -12.22 -5.60 0.35
N ALA A 295 -12.07 -6.02 -0.91
CA ALA A 295 -13.18 -6.45 -1.76
C ALA A 295 -13.86 -7.72 -1.24
N ALA A 296 -13.09 -8.72 -0.82
CA ALA A 296 -13.64 -9.93 -0.22
C ALA A 296 -14.45 -9.62 1.05
N ASN A 297 -13.95 -8.73 1.89
CA ASN A 297 -14.67 -8.27 3.07
C ASN A 297 -15.96 -7.51 2.69
N LEU A 298 -15.89 -6.64 1.68
CA LEU A 298 -17.05 -5.88 1.20
C LEU A 298 -18.15 -6.80 0.66
N VAL A 299 -17.80 -7.89 -0.02
CA VAL A 299 -18.77 -8.92 -0.48
C VAL A 299 -19.57 -9.46 0.69
N GLU A 300 -18.91 -9.85 1.78
CA GLU A 300 -19.60 -10.40 2.96
C GLU A 300 -20.50 -9.35 3.64
N ILE A 301 -20.08 -8.09 3.66
CA ILE A 301 -20.88 -6.98 4.19
C ILE A 301 -22.13 -6.76 3.32
N VAL A 302 -21.97 -6.72 1.99
CA VAL A 302 -23.11 -6.50 1.08
C VAL A 302 -24.11 -7.65 1.12
N LYS A 303 -23.66 -8.89 1.33
CA LYS A 303 -24.60 -10.01 1.58
C LYS A 303 -25.48 -9.79 2.81
N GLN A 304 -24.92 -9.21 3.88
CA GLN A 304 -25.71 -8.87 5.08
C GLN A 304 -26.61 -7.67 4.83
N LEU A 305 -26.14 -6.67 4.11
CA LEU A 305 -26.88 -5.46 3.75
C LEU A 305 -28.17 -5.74 2.94
N LYS A 306 -28.17 -6.82 2.15
CA LYS A 306 -29.27 -7.21 1.24
C LYS A 306 -30.27 -8.20 1.87
N GLN A 307 -30.07 -8.62 3.13
CA GLN A 307 -30.98 -9.50 3.88
C GLN A 307 -32.07 -8.70 4.58
#